data_ba6ffd5decabd1df4e49cadce870cce5
#
_entry.id   ba6ffd5decabd1df4e49cadce870cce5
#
_cell.length_a   1.000
_cell.length_b   1.000
_cell.length_c   1.000
_cell.angle_alpha   90.00
_cell.angle_beta   90.00
_cell.angle_gamma   90.00
#
_symmetry.space_group_name_H-M   'P 1'
#
loop_
_entity.id
_entity.type
_entity.pdbx_description
1 polymer ?
#
loop_
_entity_poly.entity_id
_entity_poly.type
_entity_poly.pdbx_seq_one_letter_code
_entity_poly.pdbx_strand_id
1 'polypeptide(L)'
;MRNTLLAGAFAVLLSACATQAPQPRMQPPVARTTAAPAAAGVVLVQEAWVSAEVRGEELDSLATWSSEDGRVWLFATGKSSHRLSLFDGDSGAVLRTVGERGDRPGAFNRPNGVSVFGDLLFVVERDNRRVQVLSLPGFEPIGAFGQDQLRSPYGIWLNEVAPGELDAYVTDSFMYGARFDELPADQELDQRVRRYRLDVGDDGLDARYLGAFGATSGAGKLHMVESIAGDAAHDRLLIAEEDRNRPSNLREYDLAGRFAGRSLPEGTFDGEAEGVVLWTCGVDSGYWIAVDQQAPRTHFHVFERAGLVPVGSFHGASVARTDGIALHAAATARFPAGAFYAVHDDLAVAAFDLGDLVQALQLDPACLH
;
A
#
# COMPACT_ATOMS: atom_id res chain seq x y z
N MET A 1 75.86 -31.36 -36.95
CA MET A 1 75.61 -32.49 -37.93
C MET A 1 74.11 -32.63 -38.09
N ARG A 2 73.69 -32.70 -39.30
CA ARG A 2 72.37 -32.97 -39.89
C ARG A 2 71.38 -31.79 -39.97
N ASN A 3 71.38 -31.29 -41.22
CA ASN A 3 70.35 -30.51 -41.89
C ASN A 3 69.02 -31.26 -41.99
N THR A 4 67.91 -30.55 -41.91
CA THR A 4 66.66 -30.94 -42.58
C THR A 4 65.95 -29.69 -43.15
N LEU A 5 65.71 -29.79 -44.45
CA LEU A 5 65.09 -28.81 -45.32
C LEU A 5 63.60 -28.58 -45.00
N LEU A 6 63.16 -27.31 -45.04
CA LEU A 6 61.75 -26.91 -45.12
C LEU A 6 61.33 -26.81 -46.60
N ALA A 7 60.29 -27.53 -46.97
CA ALA A 7 59.58 -27.37 -48.23
C ALA A 7 58.40 -26.43 -48.03
N GLY A 8 58.40 -25.34 -48.80
CA GLY A 8 57.30 -24.41 -48.81
C GLY A 8 56.20 -24.85 -49.78
N ALA A 9 54.93 -24.82 -49.31
CA ALA A 9 53.77 -24.98 -50.17
C ALA A 9 53.09 -23.64 -50.34
N PHE A 10 53.02 -23.14 -51.56
CA PHE A 10 52.21 -21.95 -51.92
C PHE A 10 50.75 -22.38 -52.12
N ALA A 11 49.85 -21.83 -51.31
CA ALA A 11 48.41 -21.95 -51.51
C ALA A 11 47.87 -20.68 -52.19
N VAL A 12 47.34 -20.84 -53.39
CA VAL A 12 46.67 -19.79 -54.16
C VAL A 12 45.22 -19.67 -53.63
N LEU A 13 44.92 -18.55 -53.04
CA LEU A 13 43.55 -18.20 -52.62
C LEU A 13 42.80 -17.57 -53.81
N LEU A 14 41.81 -18.29 -54.32
CA LEU A 14 40.83 -17.77 -55.25
C LEU A 14 39.73 -17.03 -54.45
N SER A 15 39.67 -15.69 -54.58
CA SER A 15 38.60 -14.87 -54.09
C SER A 15 37.34 -15.02 -54.97
N ALA A 16 36.35 -15.70 -54.46
CA ALA A 16 35.03 -15.70 -55.08
C ALA A 16 34.19 -14.48 -54.52
N CYS A 17 33.92 -13.48 -55.33
CA CYS A 17 32.95 -12.45 -55.05
C CYS A 17 31.52 -13.04 -55.04
N ALA A 18 30.96 -13.28 -53.88
CA ALA A 18 29.54 -13.57 -53.72
C ALA A 18 28.78 -12.26 -53.62
N THR A 19 27.99 -11.94 -54.63
CA THR A 19 26.99 -10.85 -54.58
C THR A 19 25.86 -11.25 -53.64
N GLN A 20 25.82 -10.64 -52.46
CA GLN A 20 24.69 -10.77 -51.53
C GLN A 20 23.46 -10.03 -52.09
N ALA A 21 22.37 -10.75 -52.22
CA ALA A 21 21.06 -10.16 -52.50
C ALA A 21 20.59 -9.27 -51.34
N PRO A 22 19.91 -8.14 -51.57
CA PRO A 22 19.43 -7.28 -50.51
C PRO A 22 18.36 -8.01 -49.69
N GLN A 23 18.61 -8.11 -48.35
CA GLN A 23 17.62 -8.61 -47.43
C GLN A 23 16.49 -7.60 -47.29
N PRO A 24 15.19 -8.03 -47.22
CA PRO A 24 14.08 -7.14 -46.97
C PRO A 24 14.25 -6.52 -45.57
N ARG A 25 14.22 -5.19 -45.50
CA ARG A 25 14.16 -4.45 -44.23
C ARG A 25 12.87 -4.85 -43.51
N MET A 26 12.98 -5.57 -42.40
CA MET A 26 11.88 -5.71 -41.44
C MET A 26 11.59 -4.32 -40.89
N GLN A 27 10.36 -3.84 -41.13
CA GLN A 27 9.84 -2.68 -40.45
C GLN A 27 9.68 -3.04 -38.96
N PRO A 28 10.08 -2.16 -38.02
CA PRO A 28 9.80 -2.38 -36.62
C PRO A 28 8.28 -2.46 -36.41
N PRO A 29 7.79 -3.31 -35.49
CA PRO A 29 6.37 -3.39 -35.20
C PRO A 29 5.87 -2.00 -34.80
N VAL A 30 4.83 -1.52 -35.51
CA VAL A 30 4.13 -0.29 -35.15
C VAL A 30 3.55 -0.55 -33.76
N ALA A 31 4.06 0.14 -32.74
CA ALA A 31 3.47 0.16 -31.42
C ALA A 31 2.00 0.59 -31.59
N ARG A 32 1.07 -0.33 -31.36
CA ARG A 32 -0.33 0.04 -31.17
C ARG A 32 -0.40 0.92 -29.94
N THR A 33 -0.47 2.22 -30.14
CA THR A 33 -0.94 3.15 -29.11
C THR A 33 -2.39 2.73 -28.86
N THR A 34 -2.62 1.90 -27.87
CA THR A 34 -3.95 1.77 -27.29
C THR A 34 -4.28 3.16 -26.75
N ALA A 35 -5.23 3.83 -27.34
CA ALA A 35 -5.78 5.06 -26.79
C ALA A 35 -6.16 4.75 -25.33
N ALA A 36 -5.71 5.59 -24.40
CA ALA A 36 -6.17 5.53 -23.02
C ALA A 36 -7.70 5.45 -23.06
N PRO A 37 -8.33 4.54 -22.32
CA PRO A 37 -9.77 4.52 -22.23
C PRO A 37 -10.22 5.91 -21.80
N ALA A 38 -11.18 6.49 -22.54
CA ALA A 38 -11.83 7.73 -22.13
C ALA A 38 -12.28 7.54 -20.68
N ALA A 39 -12.07 8.55 -19.84
CA ALA A 39 -12.43 8.51 -18.43
C ALA A 39 -13.88 7.99 -18.31
N ALA A 40 -14.02 6.71 -17.98
CA ALA A 40 -15.30 6.14 -17.62
C ALA A 40 -15.75 6.90 -16.36
N GLY A 41 -16.99 7.41 -16.35
CA GLY A 41 -17.51 8.11 -15.17
C GLY A 41 -17.39 7.22 -13.94
N VAL A 42 -17.34 7.82 -12.76
CA VAL A 42 -17.29 7.08 -11.49
C VAL A 42 -18.57 6.25 -11.35
N VAL A 43 -18.47 4.94 -11.18
CA VAL A 43 -19.61 4.02 -11.11
C VAL A 43 -20.08 3.83 -9.67
N LEU A 44 -21.39 3.68 -9.47
CA LEU A 44 -21.95 3.30 -8.17
C LEU A 44 -21.76 1.78 -7.98
N VAL A 45 -21.13 1.40 -6.87
CA VAL A 45 -21.14 0.04 -6.33
C VAL A 45 -21.80 0.09 -4.96
N GLN A 46 -22.87 -0.69 -4.78
CA GLN A 46 -23.61 -0.67 -3.53
C GLN A 46 -22.78 -1.35 -2.42
N GLU A 47 -22.74 -0.73 -1.23
CA GLU A 47 -22.18 -1.38 -0.05
C GLU A 47 -22.99 -2.65 0.28
N ALA A 48 -22.30 -3.76 0.53
CA ALA A 48 -22.93 -4.99 1.02
C ALA A 48 -23.48 -4.82 2.44
N TRP A 49 -22.84 -3.96 3.23
CA TRP A 49 -23.28 -3.46 4.53
C TRP A 49 -22.53 -2.19 4.93
N VAL A 50 -23.13 -1.42 5.82
CA VAL A 50 -22.51 -0.35 6.61
C VAL A 50 -22.77 -0.68 8.07
N SER A 51 -21.72 -0.62 8.90
CA SER A 51 -21.85 -0.92 10.34
C SER A 51 -22.68 0.12 11.07
N ALA A 52 -23.06 -0.18 12.32
CA ALA A 52 -23.50 0.86 13.22
C ALA A 52 -22.38 1.88 13.48
N GLU A 53 -22.75 3.14 13.73
CA GLU A 53 -21.80 4.18 14.11
C GLU A 53 -21.18 3.90 15.48
N VAL A 54 -19.86 4.05 15.58
CA VAL A 54 -19.10 3.97 16.86
C VAL A 54 -18.60 5.37 17.23
N ARG A 55 -19.49 6.16 17.80
CA ARG A 55 -19.24 7.58 18.10
C ARG A 55 -18.12 7.77 19.11
N GLY A 56 -17.25 8.77 18.86
CA GLY A 56 -16.13 9.13 19.73
C GLY A 56 -14.87 8.29 19.49
N GLU A 57 -14.88 7.39 18.52
CA GLU A 57 -13.70 6.63 18.12
C GLU A 57 -12.75 7.47 17.24
N GLU A 58 -13.25 8.23 16.27
CA GLU A 58 -12.49 8.83 15.17
C GLU A 58 -11.73 7.72 14.44
N LEU A 59 -12.50 6.85 13.74
CA LEU A 59 -11.96 5.70 13.02
C LEU A 59 -11.04 6.17 11.88
N ASP A 60 -9.91 5.46 11.69
CA ASP A 60 -8.90 5.85 10.72
C ASP A 60 -8.49 4.65 9.83
N SER A 61 -7.46 3.92 10.19
CA SER A 61 -6.93 2.84 9.37
C SER A 61 -7.59 1.50 9.64
N LEU A 62 -7.62 0.66 8.61
CA LEU A 62 -8.22 -0.67 8.66
C LEU A 62 -7.20 -1.77 8.37
N ALA A 63 -7.39 -2.94 8.98
CA ALA A 63 -6.71 -4.17 8.62
C ALA A 63 -7.63 -5.38 8.83
N THR A 64 -7.38 -6.47 8.11
CA THR A 64 -8.15 -7.72 8.24
C THR A 64 -7.28 -8.84 8.74
N TRP A 65 -7.87 -9.77 9.48
CA TRP A 65 -7.27 -11.01 9.93
C TRP A 65 -8.26 -12.16 9.85
N SER A 66 -7.81 -13.32 9.39
CA SER A 66 -8.62 -14.54 9.34
C SER A 66 -8.32 -15.39 10.56
N SER A 67 -9.33 -15.65 11.39
CA SER A 67 -9.21 -16.56 12.51
C SER A 67 -9.20 -18.02 12.05
N GLU A 68 -8.73 -18.93 12.92
CA GLU A 68 -8.67 -20.37 12.63
C GLU A 68 -10.04 -20.99 12.29
N ASP A 69 -11.12 -20.43 12.80
CA ASP A 69 -12.51 -20.86 12.50
C ASP A 69 -13.07 -20.23 11.21
N GLY A 70 -12.22 -19.54 10.43
CA GLY A 70 -12.57 -18.97 9.12
C GLY A 70 -13.37 -17.66 9.18
N ARG A 71 -13.53 -17.05 10.36
CA ARG A 71 -14.13 -15.71 10.46
C ARG A 71 -13.10 -14.64 10.16
N VAL A 72 -13.54 -13.59 9.52
CA VAL A 72 -12.72 -12.40 9.28
C VAL A 72 -12.97 -11.36 10.36
N TRP A 73 -11.91 -10.95 11.04
CA TRP A 73 -11.92 -9.78 11.92
C TRP A 73 -11.42 -8.57 11.16
N LEU A 74 -12.20 -7.50 11.22
CA LEU A 74 -11.83 -6.20 10.69
C LEU A 74 -11.46 -5.28 11.87
N PHE A 75 -10.19 -4.88 11.90
CA PHE A 75 -9.68 -3.92 12.88
C PHE A 75 -9.83 -2.50 12.33
N ALA A 76 -10.24 -1.58 13.17
CA ALA A 76 -10.19 -0.15 12.92
C ALA A 76 -9.49 0.55 14.08
N THR A 77 -8.53 1.42 13.78
CA THR A 77 -7.90 2.28 14.78
C THR A 77 -8.85 3.41 15.16
N GLY A 78 -8.89 3.76 16.45
CA GLY A 78 -9.66 4.88 16.99
C GLY A 78 -8.74 5.98 17.49
N LYS A 79 -8.53 7.02 16.67
CA LYS A 79 -7.58 8.11 16.98
C LYS A 79 -7.92 8.84 18.29
N SER A 80 -9.18 9.15 18.50
CA SER A 80 -9.65 9.89 19.70
C SER A 80 -9.91 9.00 20.90
N SER A 81 -10.32 7.74 20.66
CA SER A 81 -10.62 6.80 21.73
C SER A 81 -9.40 6.11 22.30
N HIS A 82 -8.26 6.19 21.61
CA HIS A 82 -7.01 5.53 21.98
C HIS A 82 -7.13 4.01 22.10
N ARG A 83 -7.88 3.37 21.20
CA ARG A 83 -8.11 1.93 21.18
C ARG A 83 -8.37 1.42 19.78
N LEU A 84 -8.54 0.13 19.65
CA LEU A 84 -8.97 -0.53 18.42
C LEU A 84 -10.42 -0.96 18.55
N SER A 85 -11.20 -0.76 17.50
CA SER A 85 -12.54 -1.33 17.34
C SER A 85 -12.47 -2.56 16.44
N LEU A 86 -13.05 -3.69 16.89
CA LEU A 86 -13.13 -4.92 16.12
C LEU A 86 -14.54 -5.10 15.58
N PHE A 87 -14.61 -5.39 14.29
CA PHE A 87 -15.85 -5.72 13.60
C PHE A 87 -15.76 -7.14 13.01
N ASP A 88 -16.91 -7.78 12.92
CA ASP A 88 -17.08 -8.98 12.13
C ASP A 88 -17.07 -8.60 10.64
N GLY A 89 -16.14 -9.16 9.86
CA GLY A 89 -15.95 -8.79 8.45
C GLY A 89 -17.11 -9.16 7.54
N ASP A 90 -17.91 -10.18 7.91
CA ASP A 90 -19.06 -10.59 7.11
C ASP A 90 -20.30 -9.74 7.35
N SER A 91 -20.50 -9.25 8.58
CA SER A 91 -21.74 -8.58 8.97
C SER A 91 -21.60 -7.10 9.35
N GLY A 92 -20.37 -6.63 9.62
CA GLY A 92 -20.15 -5.30 10.17
C GLY A 92 -20.55 -5.13 11.64
N ALA A 93 -20.89 -6.22 12.33
CA ALA A 93 -21.22 -6.18 13.74
C ALA A 93 -19.99 -5.83 14.57
N VAL A 94 -20.13 -4.89 15.51
CA VAL A 94 -19.07 -4.59 16.48
C VAL A 94 -18.89 -5.79 17.42
N LEU A 95 -17.70 -6.37 17.44
CA LEU A 95 -17.38 -7.52 18.29
C LEU A 95 -16.91 -7.08 19.68
N ARG A 96 -15.93 -6.20 19.71
CA ARG A 96 -15.34 -5.63 20.95
C ARG A 96 -14.40 -4.48 20.65
N THR A 97 -13.91 -3.83 21.68
CA THR A 97 -12.80 -2.88 21.63
C THR A 97 -11.58 -3.45 22.37
N VAL A 98 -10.37 -3.02 21.98
CA VAL A 98 -9.10 -3.45 22.57
C VAL A 98 -8.23 -2.24 22.86
N GLY A 99 -7.61 -2.23 24.02
CA GLY A 99 -6.73 -1.17 24.46
C GLY A 99 -7.46 -0.05 25.22
N GLU A 100 -6.67 0.88 25.70
CA GLU A 100 -7.09 2.10 26.40
C GLU A 100 -5.99 3.15 26.26
N ARG A 101 -6.24 4.39 26.62
CA ARG A 101 -5.22 5.44 26.57
C ARG A 101 -4.05 5.15 27.52
N GLY A 102 -2.82 5.17 26.98
CA GLY A 102 -1.61 5.00 27.76
C GLY A 102 -0.37 4.71 26.92
N ASP A 103 0.73 4.46 27.61
CA ASP A 103 2.04 4.14 27.04
C ASP A 103 2.54 2.73 27.43
N ARG A 104 1.87 2.07 28.39
CA ARG A 104 2.22 0.69 28.78
C ARG A 104 1.92 -0.31 27.64
N PRO A 105 2.53 -1.50 27.66
CA PRO A 105 2.19 -2.55 26.69
C PRO A 105 0.69 -2.87 26.70
N GLY A 106 0.06 -2.92 25.53
CA GLY A 106 -1.38 -3.13 25.33
C GLY A 106 -2.24 -1.87 25.47
N ALA A 107 -1.67 -0.73 25.89
CA ALA A 107 -2.34 0.58 25.83
C ALA A 107 -1.85 1.37 24.62
N PHE A 108 -2.66 2.32 24.14
CA PHE A 108 -2.37 3.10 22.94
C PHE A 108 -2.47 4.61 23.20
N ASN A 109 -1.75 5.39 22.40
CA ASN A 109 -1.91 6.83 22.40
C ASN A 109 -1.99 7.35 20.96
N ARG A 110 -3.21 7.65 20.51
CA ARG A 110 -3.57 8.03 19.16
C ARG A 110 -3.06 7.01 18.13
N PRO A 111 -3.62 5.78 18.13
CA PRO A 111 -3.32 4.80 17.09
C PRO A 111 -3.87 5.30 15.75
N ASN A 112 -2.99 5.37 14.75
CA ASN A 112 -3.32 5.74 13.39
C ASN A 112 -3.25 4.50 12.48
N GLY A 113 -2.07 4.11 12.00
CA GLY A 113 -1.92 2.97 11.11
C GLY A 113 -2.08 1.62 11.81
N VAL A 114 -2.58 0.64 11.08
CA VAL A 114 -2.68 -0.76 11.50
C VAL A 114 -2.37 -1.69 10.34
N SER A 115 -1.65 -2.77 10.61
CA SER A 115 -1.36 -3.81 9.63
C SER A 115 -1.31 -5.19 10.30
N VAL A 116 -1.57 -6.24 9.54
CA VAL A 116 -1.52 -7.63 10.00
C VAL A 116 -0.51 -8.40 9.16
N PHE A 117 0.29 -9.22 9.80
CA PHE A 117 1.13 -10.22 9.16
C PHE A 117 1.05 -11.54 9.95
N GLY A 118 0.52 -12.58 9.30
CA GLY A 118 0.22 -13.83 10.02
C GLY A 118 -0.70 -13.58 11.21
N ASP A 119 -0.27 -14.02 12.39
CA ASP A 119 -0.99 -13.79 13.65
C ASP A 119 -0.42 -12.61 14.45
N LEU A 120 0.19 -11.64 13.78
CA LEU A 120 0.76 -10.44 14.36
C LEU A 120 -0.02 -9.19 13.92
N LEU A 121 -0.42 -8.38 14.89
CA LEU A 121 -1.05 -7.09 14.68
C LEU A 121 -0.07 -5.97 15.00
N PHE A 122 0.22 -5.12 14.03
CA PHE A 122 1.08 -3.97 14.14
C PHE A 122 0.24 -2.71 14.26
N VAL A 123 0.40 -1.95 15.34
CA VAL A 123 -0.35 -0.72 15.61
C VAL A 123 0.62 0.45 15.68
N VAL A 124 0.46 1.41 14.79
CA VAL A 124 1.25 2.63 14.75
C VAL A 124 0.64 3.67 15.68
N GLU A 125 1.41 4.13 16.66
CA GLU A 125 0.94 5.07 17.68
C GLU A 125 1.65 6.42 17.51
N ARG A 126 0.91 7.41 17.02
CA ARG A 126 1.47 8.74 16.74
C ARG A 126 2.07 9.39 17.99
N ASP A 127 1.30 9.44 19.06
CA ASP A 127 1.68 10.23 20.25
C ASP A 127 2.64 9.46 21.19
N ASN A 128 2.68 8.13 21.10
CA ASN A 128 3.71 7.31 21.75
C ASN A 128 4.98 7.16 20.88
N ARG A 129 4.93 7.61 19.62
CA ARG A 129 6.03 7.56 18.65
C ARG A 129 6.63 6.17 18.50
N ARG A 130 5.75 5.16 18.33
CA ARG A 130 6.17 3.76 18.21
C ARG A 130 5.22 2.98 17.31
N VAL A 131 5.67 1.79 16.94
CA VAL A 131 4.81 0.71 16.46
C VAL A 131 4.80 -0.37 17.53
N GLN A 132 3.62 -0.74 18.02
CA GLN A 132 3.44 -1.83 18.96
C GLN A 132 2.99 -3.09 18.21
N VAL A 133 3.54 -4.25 18.58
CA VAL A 133 3.22 -5.55 18.01
C VAL A 133 2.50 -6.40 19.04
N LEU A 134 1.35 -6.94 18.64
CA LEU A 134 0.48 -7.77 19.48
C LEU A 134 0.24 -9.11 18.79
N SER A 135 0.14 -10.20 19.53
CA SER A 135 -0.28 -11.50 19.00
C SER A 135 -1.80 -11.59 18.86
N LEU A 136 -2.27 -12.28 17.84
CA LEU A 136 -3.67 -12.62 17.62
C LEU A 136 -3.92 -14.09 17.94
N PRO A 137 -5.10 -14.45 18.42
CA PRO A 137 -6.27 -13.61 18.71
C PRO A 137 -6.26 -12.97 20.11
N GLY A 138 -5.22 -13.17 20.92
CA GLY A 138 -5.16 -12.80 22.34
C GLY A 138 -4.90 -11.32 22.59
N PHE A 139 -4.27 -10.62 21.67
CA PHE A 139 -3.78 -9.23 21.82
C PHE A 139 -2.69 -9.09 22.89
N GLU A 140 -1.91 -10.16 23.10
CA GLU A 140 -0.77 -10.10 24.01
C GLU A 140 0.37 -9.27 23.39
N PRO A 141 0.90 -8.27 24.10
CA PRO A 141 1.99 -7.45 23.59
C PRO A 141 3.27 -8.28 23.44
N ILE A 142 3.83 -8.33 22.22
CA ILE A 142 5.10 -9.00 21.92
C ILE A 142 6.27 -8.03 22.06
N GLY A 143 6.08 -6.78 21.64
CA GLY A 143 7.12 -5.75 21.71
C GLY A 143 6.69 -4.44 21.06
N ALA A 144 7.62 -3.50 21.00
CA ALA A 144 7.43 -2.24 20.29
C ALA A 144 8.76 -1.72 19.75
N PHE A 145 8.70 -0.93 18.66
CA PHE A 145 9.89 -0.35 18.06
C PHE A 145 9.64 1.09 17.59
N GLY A 146 10.70 1.78 17.25
CA GLY A 146 10.68 3.09 16.62
C GLY A 146 10.74 4.28 17.57
N GLN A 147 10.68 4.11 18.89
CA GLN A 147 10.59 5.20 19.88
C GLN A 147 11.71 6.25 19.76
N ASP A 148 12.89 5.83 19.34
CA ASP A 148 14.06 6.72 19.20
C ASP A 148 14.11 7.45 17.85
N GLN A 149 13.40 6.94 16.83
CA GLN A 149 13.47 7.46 15.46
C GLN A 149 12.18 8.13 15.00
N LEU A 150 11.02 7.59 15.39
CA LEU A 150 9.71 8.10 14.98
C LEU A 150 9.36 9.39 15.72
N ARG A 151 8.76 10.33 15.02
CA ARG A 151 8.37 11.65 15.55
C ARG A 151 6.86 11.86 15.52
N SER A 152 6.21 11.51 14.42
CA SER A 152 4.76 11.55 14.20
C SER A 152 4.37 10.43 13.20
N PRO A 153 4.54 9.15 13.61
CA PRO A 153 4.26 8.04 12.70
C PRO A 153 2.79 7.92 12.37
N TYR A 154 2.50 7.42 11.14
CA TYR A 154 1.12 7.31 10.67
C TYR A 154 0.83 5.94 10.04
N GLY A 155 1.18 5.71 8.78
CA GLY A 155 0.94 4.46 8.08
C GLY A 155 2.07 3.44 8.24
N ILE A 156 1.79 2.19 7.93
CA ILE A 156 2.77 1.10 7.93
C ILE A 156 2.50 0.13 6.80
N TRP A 157 3.55 -0.31 6.13
CA TRP A 157 3.54 -1.45 5.24
C TRP A 157 4.63 -2.45 5.61
N LEU A 158 4.31 -3.74 5.51
CA LEU A 158 5.18 -4.85 5.88
C LEU A 158 5.53 -5.67 4.64
N ASN A 159 6.80 -6.05 4.51
CA ASN A 159 7.31 -6.92 3.46
C ASN A 159 8.11 -8.07 4.05
N GLU A 160 7.67 -9.30 3.87
CA GLU A 160 8.45 -10.47 4.25
C GLU A 160 9.63 -10.64 3.27
N VAL A 161 10.84 -10.58 3.79
CA VAL A 161 12.09 -10.69 3.01
C VAL A 161 12.75 -12.06 3.15
N ALA A 162 12.47 -12.77 4.24
CA ALA A 162 12.78 -14.16 4.49
C ALA A 162 11.75 -14.71 5.49
N PRO A 163 11.57 -16.02 5.63
CA PRO A 163 10.61 -16.59 6.57
C PRO A 163 10.80 -16.04 7.99
N GLY A 164 9.78 -15.32 8.50
CA GLY A 164 9.79 -14.67 9.82
C GLY A 164 10.57 -13.36 9.91
N GLU A 165 11.22 -12.91 8.83
CA GLU A 165 11.96 -11.66 8.77
C GLU A 165 11.22 -10.63 7.92
N LEU A 166 10.84 -9.48 8.51
CA LEU A 166 10.04 -8.45 7.85
C LEU A 166 10.82 -7.15 7.69
N ASP A 167 10.69 -6.50 6.54
CA ASP A 167 10.96 -5.07 6.43
C ASP A 167 9.67 -4.29 6.71
N ALA A 168 9.69 -3.41 7.70
CA ALA A 168 8.62 -2.49 8.01
C ALA A 168 8.95 -1.08 7.48
N TYR A 169 8.03 -0.50 6.72
CA TYR A 169 8.09 0.87 6.22
C TYR A 169 7.02 1.67 6.94
N VAL A 170 7.44 2.66 7.72
CA VAL A 170 6.55 3.49 8.56
C VAL A 170 6.65 4.93 8.07
N THR A 171 5.52 5.53 7.68
CA THR A 171 5.48 6.95 7.35
C THR A 171 5.60 7.78 8.61
N ASP A 172 6.33 8.91 8.53
CA ASP A 172 6.59 9.80 9.66
C ASP A 172 6.25 11.24 9.26
N SER A 173 4.98 11.62 9.52
CA SER A 173 4.37 12.88 9.10
C SER A 173 4.64 14.03 10.09
N PHE A 174 5.85 14.09 10.67
CA PHE A 174 6.18 15.12 11.63
C PHE A 174 6.11 16.54 11.03
N MET A 175 5.59 17.44 11.83
CA MET A 175 5.42 18.85 11.53
C MET A 175 5.98 19.69 12.68
N TYR A 176 6.27 20.95 12.41
CA TYR A 176 6.72 21.93 13.39
C TYR A 176 5.62 22.91 13.78
N GLY A 177 5.97 23.87 14.65
CA GLY A 177 5.04 24.87 15.15
C GLY A 177 4.15 24.36 16.28
N ALA A 178 3.55 25.32 17.00
CA ALA A 178 2.69 25.00 18.17
C ALA A 178 1.38 24.29 17.77
N ARG A 179 0.99 24.36 16.51
CA ARG A 179 -0.22 23.73 15.96
C ARG A 179 0.09 22.53 15.09
N PHE A 180 1.38 22.15 14.95
CA PHE A 180 1.83 21.06 14.07
C PHE A 180 1.40 21.28 12.61
N ASP A 181 1.48 22.53 12.13
CA ASP A 181 1.06 22.97 10.80
C ASP A 181 2.20 23.57 9.95
N GLU A 182 3.43 23.58 10.47
CA GLU A 182 4.61 24.05 9.77
C GLU A 182 5.40 22.87 9.19
N LEU A 183 5.54 22.86 7.87
CA LEU A 183 6.32 21.83 7.17
C LEU A 183 7.79 21.85 7.61
N PRO A 184 8.46 20.69 7.72
CA PRO A 184 9.90 20.66 7.89
C PRO A 184 10.62 21.24 6.67
N ALA A 185 11.88 21.64 6.86
CA ALA A 185 12.73 22.06 5.76
C ALA A 185 12.90 20.93 4.73
N ASP A 186 13.08 21.30 3.46
CA ASP A 186 13.24 20.30 2.37
C ASP A 186 14.29 19.24 2.67
N GLN A 187 15.39 19.60 3.35
CA GLN A 187 16.47 18.68 3.73
C GLN A 187 16.02 17.59 4.72
N GLU A 188 14.97 17.85 5.50
CA GLU A 188 14.42 16.89 6.47
C GLU A 188 13.37 15.96 5.87
N LEU A 189 12.96 16.20 4.60
CA LEU A 189 12.01 15.32 3.90
C LEU A 189 12.62 13.95 3.59
N ASP A 190 13.93 13.78 3.71
CA ASP A 190 14.62 12.49 3.66
C ASP A 190 14.28 11.56 4.84
N GLN A 191 13.45 12.03 5.77
CA GLN A 191 13.02 11.31 6.96
C GLN A 191 11.52 10.96 6.96
N ARG A 192 10.84 11.08 5.82
CA ARG A 192 9.39 10.88 5.72
C ARG A 192 8.96 9.43 5.80
N VAL A 193 9.83 8.49 5.49
CA VAL A 193 9.60 7.06 5.70
C VAL A 193 10.75 6.46 6.49
N ARG A 194 10.46 5.79 7.60
CA ARG A 194 11.41 5.05 8.43
C ARG A 194 11.35 3.58 8.09
N ARG A 195 12.49 2.94 7.98
CA ARG A 195 12.60 1.53 7.61
C ARG A 195 13.24 0.74 8.72
N TYR A 196 12.63 -0.39 9.05
CA TYR A 196 13.10 -1.31 10.09
C TYR A 196 13.14 -2.72 9.54
N ARG A 197 14.13 -3.52 10.01
CA ARG A 197 14.13 -4.96 9.89
C ARG A 197 13.63 -5.54 11.19
N LEU A 198 12.64 -6.42 11.10
CA LEU A 198 12.00 -7.07 12.24
C LEU A 198 12.25 -8.57 12.15
N ASP A 199 12.60 -9.17 13.27
CA ASP A 199 12.60 -10.62 13.48
C ASP A 199 11.66 -10.91 14.64
N VAL A 200 10.63 -11.73 14.40
CA VAL A 200 9.65 -12.11 15.42
C VAL A 200 9.79 -13.59 15.68
N GLY A 201 10.51 -13.93 16.74
CA GLY A 201 10.76 -15.28 17.17
C GLY A 201 10.13 -15.61 18.53
N ASP A 202 10.44 -16.81 19.05
CA ASP A 202 9.96 -17.28 20.36
C ASP A 202 10.41 -16.38 21.52
N ASP A 203 11.53 -15.66 21.37
CA ASP A 203 12.09 -14.74 22.35
C ASP A 203 11.47 -13.33 22.30
N GLY A 204 10.54 -13.06 21.40
CA GLY A 204 9.86 -11.78 21.20
C GLY A 204 10.24 -11.08 19.91
N LEU A 205 10.20 -9.73 19.92
CA LEU A 205 10.49 -8.87 18.78
C LEU A 205 11.91 -8.32 18.85
N ASP A 206 12.74 -8.65 17.86
CA ASP A 206 13.97 -7.89 17.57
C ASP A 206 13.72 -6.91 16.42
N ALA A 207 14.07 -5.63 16.62
CA ALA A 207 13.81 -4.58 15.65
C ALA A 207 15.05 -3.72 15.42
N ARG A 208 15.56 -3.73 14.20
CA ARG A 208 16.74 -2.98 13.80
C ARG A 208 16.36 -1.85 12.82
N TYR A 209 16.67 -0.61 13.19
CA TYR A 209 16.52 0.54 12.30
C TYR A 209 17.49 0.46 11.11
N LEU A 210 16.95 0.58 9.88
CA LEU A 210 17.71 0.51 8.63
C LEU A 210 17.99 1.89 8.02
N GLY A 211 17.32 2.94 8.49
CA GLY A 211 17.43 4.29 7.97
C GLY A 211 16.09 4.89 7.56
N ALA A 212 16.14 6.04 6.95
CA ALA A 212 14.97 6.75 6.45
C ALA A 212 15.17 7.18 5.01
N PHE A 213 14.08 7.57 4.37
CA PHE A 213 14.11 8.14 3.02
C PHE A 213 12.95 9.11 2.76
N GLY A 214 13.08 9.82 1.66
CA GLY A 214 12.19 10.77 1.04
C GLY A 214 13.00 11.71 0.16
N ALA A 215 12.46 12.15 -0.96
CA ALA A 215 13.15 13.09 -1.83
C ALA A 215 13.16 14.49 -1.21
N THR A 216 14.32 15.12 -1.20
CA THR A 216 14.51 16.50 -0.69
C THR A 216 14.34 17.57 -1.77
N SER A 217 14.09 17.14 -3.02
CA SER A 217 13.93 18.06 -4.16
C SER A 217 13.08 17.45 -5.25
N GLY A 218 12.57 18.28 -6.17
CA GLY A 218 11.81 17.84 -7.34
C GLY A 218 10.42 17.28 -7.01
N ALA A 219 9.89 16.51 -7.95
CA ALA A 219 8.52 15.97 -7.91
C ALA A 219 8.31 14.85 -6.89
N GLY A 220 9.39 14.26 -6.38
CA GLY A 220 9.33 13.18 -5.40
C GLY A 220 9.14 13.65 -3.96
N LYS A 221 9.19 14.97 -3.67
CA LYS A 221 9.05 15.44 -2.28
C LYS A 221 7.75 14.94 -1.65
N LEU A 222 7.87 14.51 -0.41
CA LEU A 222 6.79 14.07 0.46
C LEU A 222 6.66 15.10 1.60
N HIS A 223 5.64 15.95 1.55
CA HIS A 223 5.47 17.02 2.54
C HIS A 223 4.64 16.56 3.73
N MET A 224 3.51 15.92 3.47
CA MET A 224 2.65 15.31 4.47
C MET A 224 2.34 13.88 4.03
N VAL A 225 2.79 12.90 4.82
CA VAL A 225 2.69 11.49 4.46
C VAL A 225 1.83 10.75 5.47
N GLU A 226 0.85 10.03 4.98
CA GLU A 226 0.03 9.18 5.83
C GLU A 226 0.04 7.74 5.32
N SER A 227 -0.76 7.41 4.33
CA SER A 227 -0.86 6.04 3.84
C SER A 227 0.34 5.59 3.02
N ILE A 228 0.68 4.31 3.15
CA ILE A 228 1.73 3.62 2.40
C ILE A 228 1.32 2.19 2.11
N ALA A 229 1.53 1.74 0.88
CA ALA A 229 1.42 0.33 0.52
C ALA A 229 2.51 -0.05 -0.48
N GLY A 230 2.83 -1.34 -0.55
CA GLY A 230 3.93 -1.81 -1.38
C GLY A 230 3.59 -3.02 -2.23
N ASP A 231 4.43 -3.24 -3.23
CA ASP A 231 4.43 -4.39 -4.12
C ASP A 231 5.88 -4.87 -4.31
N ALA A 232 6.25 -5.88 -3.53
CA ALA A 232 7.62 -6.41 -3.57
C ALA A 232 7.97 -7.02 -4.94
N ALA A 233 6.99 -7.59 -5.66
CA ALA A 233 7.22 -8.18 -6.97
C ALA A 233 7.62 -7.14 -8.03
N HIS A 234 7.20 -5.89 -7.86
CA HIS A 234 7.48 -4.78 -8.78
C HIS A 234 8.45 -3.75 -8.18
N ASP A 235 9.12 -4.06 -7.06
CA ASP A 235 10.03 -3.12 -6.36
C ASP A 235 9.39 -1.74 -6.17
N ARG A 236 8.18 -1.70 -5.60
CA ARG A 236 7.31 -0.51 -5.57
C ARG A 236 6.73 -0.23 -4.21
N LEU A 237 6.76 1.05 -3.83
CA LEU A 237 5.96 1.65 -2.77
C LEU A 237 5.08 2.75 -3.38
N LEU A 238 3.82 2.81 -3.01
CA LEU A 238 2.94 3.96 -3.23
C LEU A 238 2.72 4.66 -1.90
N ILE A 239 3.02 5.95 -1.85
CA ILE A 239 2.98 6.77 -0.64
C ILE A 239 2.05 7.95 -0.90
N ALA A 240 1.05 8.14 -0.04
CA ALA A 240 0.12 9.24 -0.13
C ALA A 240 0.79 10.56 0.28
N GLU A 241 0.59 11.59 -0.54
CA GLU A 241 1.00 12.98 -0.32
C GLU A 241 -0.26 13.81 -0.10
N GLU A 242 -0.50 14.24 1.11
CA GLU A 242 -1.77 14.82 1.58
C GLU A 242 -1.66 16.30 1.94
N ASP A 243 -0.59 16.98 1.55
CA ASP A 243 -0.47 18.42 1.81
C ASP A 243 -1.61 19.19 1.12
N ARG A 244 -2.60 19.65 1.89
CA ARG A 244 -3.78 20.41 1.43
C ARG A 244 -3.48 21.67 0.65
N ASN A 245 -2.27 22.17 0.72
CA ASN A 245 -1.83 23.33 -0.03
C ASN A 245 -1.31 22.98 -1.43
N ARG A 246 -1.34 21.70 -1.82
CA ARG A 246 -0.85 21.15 -3.07
C ARG A 246 -1.83 20.12 -3.63
N PRO A 247 -1.77 19.83 -4.94
CA PRO A 247 -2.51 18.69 -5.47
C PRO A 247 -2.05 17.40 -4.78
N SER A 248 -2.97 16.74 -4.10
CA SER A 248 -2.73 15.44 -3.46
C SER A 248 -2.44 14.38 -4.52
N ASN A 249 -1.60 13.40 -4.18
CA ASN A 249 -1.18 12.37 -5.13
C ASN A 249 -0.57 11.15 -4.43
N LEU A 250 -0.43 10.03 -5.15
CA LEU A 250 0.42 8.91 -4.76
C LEU A 250 1.78 9.05 -5.44
N ARG A 251 2.85 9.05 -4.63
CA ARG A 251 4.24 9.07 -5.09
C ARG A 251 4.77 7.65 -5.16
N GLU A 252 5.41 7.31 -6.28
CA GLU A 252 6.04 6.01 -6.44
C GLU A 252 7.51 6.04 -6.04
N TYR A 253 7.89 5.14 -5.12
CA TYR A 253 9.26 4.90 -4.68
C TYR A 253 9.60 3.41 -4.89
N ASP A 254 10.89 3.09 -5.01
CA ASP A 254 11.34 1.71 -4.91
C ASP A 254 11.53 1.29 -3.43
N LEU A 255 11.72 0.01 -3.17
CA LEU A 255 11.92 -0.52 -1.81
C LEU A 255 13.23 -0.06 -1.17
N ALA A 256 14.18 0.43 -1.96
CA ALA A 256 15.39 1.06 -1.45
C ALA A 256 15.18 2.53 -1.05
N GLY A 257 13.99 3.10 -1.27
CA GLY A 257 13.61 4.45 -0.90
C GLY A 257 14.00 5.51 -1.93
N ARG A 258 14.21 5.15 -3.19
CA ARG A 258 14.48 6.10 -4.28
C ARG A 258 13.17 6.43 -5.00
N PHE A 259 12.93 7.72 -5.23
CA PHE A 259 11.79 8.15 -6.05
C PHE A 259 11.90 7.58 -7.47
N ALA A 260 10.86 6.89 -7.94
CA ALA A 260 10.83 6.21 -9.23
C ALA A 260 10.73 7.15 -10.44
N GLY A 261 10.69 8.47 -10.20
CA GLY A 261 10.58 9.49 -11.26
C GLY A 261 9.17 9.67 -11.78
N ARG A 262 8.16 9.02 -11.17
CA ARG A 262 6.74 9.12 -11.56
C ARG A 262 5.82 9.19 -10.34
N SER A 263 4.65 9.72 -10.58
CA SER A 263 3.50 9.77 -9.68
C SER A 263 2.28 9.45 -10.53
N LEU A 264 1.13 9.24 -9.93
CA LEU A 264 -0.10 9.20 -10.71
C LEU A 264 -0.31 10.53 -11.46
N PRO A 265 -1.06 10.56 -12.57
CA PRO A 265 -1.32 11.78 -13.32
C PRO A 265 -1.85 12.91 -12.43
N GLU A 266 -1.47 14.15 -12.71
CA GLU A 266 -2.06 15.31 -12.05
C GLU A 266 -3.58 15.35 -12.28
N GLY A 267 -4.34 15.71 -11.24
CA GLY A 267 -5.81 15.72 -11.29
C GLY A 267 -6.45 14.34 -11.18
N THR A 268 -5.69 13.32 -10.76
CA THR A 268 -6.24 12.01 -10.40
C THR A 268 -7.14 12.12 -9.16
N PHE A 269 -6.72 12.91 -8.17
CA PHE A 269 -7.45 13.13 -6.93
C PHE A 269 -8.04 14.54 -6.93
N ASP A 270 -9.35 14.64 -6.71
CA ASP A 270 -10.06 15.91 -6.52
C ASP A 270 -10.06 16.34 -5.05
N GLY A 271 -9.97 15.37 -4.12
CA GLY A 271 -9.82 15.55 -2.68
C GLY A 271 -8.40 15.17 -2.20
N GLU A 272 -8.32 14.46 -1.08
CA GLU A 272 -7.05 13.99 -0.50
C GLU A 272 -6.83 12.52 -0.90
N ALA A 273 -5.60 12.21 -1.36
CA ALA A 273 -5.17 10.84 -1.57
C ALA A 273 -4.90 10.21 -0.19
N GLU A 274 -5.72 9.28 0.21
CA GLU A 274 -5.69 8.64 1.52
C GLU A 274 -5.29 7.16 1.40
N GLY A 275 -6.05 6.25 1.95
CA GLY A 275 -5.78 4.82 1.95
C GLY A 275 -5.43 4.26 0.57
N VAL A 276 -4.46 3.37 0.52
CA VAL A 276 -4.09 2.64 -0.70
C VAL A 276 -3.84 1.18 -0.37
N VAL A 277 -4.38 0.27 -1.20
CA VAL A 277 -4.19 -1.18 -1.07
C VAL A 277 -3.88 -1.81 -2.42
N LEU A 278 -3.13 -2.92 -2.37
CA LEU A 278 -2.85 -3.77 -3.53
C LEU A 278 -3.76 -5.00 -3.50
N TRP A 279 -4.51 -5.21 -4.57
CA TRP A 279 -5.25 -6.44 -4.84
C TRP A 279 -4.48 -7.28 -5.85
N THR A 280 -3.84 -8.34 -5.38
CA THR A 280 -3.07 -9.25 -6.23
C THR A 280 -3.99 -10.33 -6.81
N CYS A 281 -3.89 -10.54 -8.12
CA CYS A 281 -4.69 -11.52 -8.87
C CYS A 281 -3.80 -12.57 -9.56
N GLY A 282 -2.65 -12.87 -8.97
CA GLY A 282 -1.61 -13.74 -9.51
C GLY A 282 -0.23 -13.10 -9.34
N VAL A 283 0.78 -13.65 -10.02
CA VAL A 283 2.18 -13.23 -9.82
C VAL A 283 2.40 -11.77 -10.25
N ASP A 284 1.92 -11.39 -11.45
CA ASP A 284 2.18 -10.07 -12.04
C ASP A 284 0.90 -9.26 -12.31
N SER A 285 -0.29 -9.84 -12.11
CA SER A 285 -1.58 -9.19 -12.34
C SER A 285 -2.23 -8.72 -11.06
N GLY A 286 -3.17 -7.80 -11.18
CA GLY A 286 -3.92 -7.23 -10.07
C GLY A 286 -4.18 -5.74 -10.23
N TYR A 287 -4.63 -5.14 -9.14
CA TYR A 287 -5.06 -3.75 -9.14
C TYR A 287 -4.62 -3.03 -7.86
N TRP A 288 -4.31 -1.77 -7.99
CA TRP A 288 -4.25 -0.83 -6.87
C TRP A 288 -5.61 -0.18 -6.71
N ILE A 289 -6.07 -0.06 -5.48
CA ILE A 289 -7.25 0.74 -5.12
C ILE A 289 -6.77 1.85 -4.21
N ALA A 290 -7.08 3.10 -4.58
CA ALA A 290 -6.69 4.29 -3.85
C ALA A 290 -7.91 5.14 -3.52
N VAL A 291 -7.90 5.70 -2.32
CA VAL A 291 -8.94 6.60 -1.83
C VAL A 291 -8.70 8.02 -2.36
N ASP A 292 -9.73 8.62 -2.91
CA ASP A 292 -9.88 10.04 -3.12
C ASP A 292 -10.93 10.54 -2.12
N GLN A 293 -10.46 11.07 -0.98
CA GLN A 293 -11.31 11.43 0.14
C GLN A 293 -12.17 12.64 -0.20
N GLN A 294 -13.47 12.43 -0.32
CA GLN A 294 -14.43 13.44 -0.72
C GLN A 294 -15.72 13.38 0.09
N ALA A 295 -16.50 14.46 0.01
CA ALA A 295 -17.89 14.56 0.43
C ALA A 295 -18.73 15.11 -0.72
N PRO A 296 -19.96 14.64 -0.95
CA PRO A 296 -20.73 13.70 -0.13
C PRO A 296 -20.44 12.21 -0.38
N ARG A 297 -19.46 11.87 -1.21
CA ARG A 297 -19.05 10.50 -1.56
C ARG A 297 -17.54 10.45 -1.70
N THR A 298 -16.92 9.44 -1.09
CA THR A 298 -15.54 9.07 -1.41
C THR A 298 -15.49 8.38 -2.77
N HIS A 299 -14.51 8.73 -3.60
CA HIS A 299 -14.19 7.99 -4.81
C HIS A 299 -13.03 7.05 -4.55
N PHE A 300 -13.12 5.85 -5.13
CA PHE A 300 -12.07 4.86 -5.10
C PHE A 300 -11.55 4.68 -6.53
N HIS A 301 -10.29 5.06 -6.76
CA HIS A 301 -9.66 4.93 -8.05
C HIS A 301 -8.96 3.58 -8.17
N VAL A 302 -9.16 2.90 -9.29
CA VAL A 302 -8.57 1.59 -9.54
C VAL A 302 -7.57 1.69 -10.68
N PHE A 303 -6.35 1.18 -10.44
CA PHE A 303 -5.26 1.19 -11.40
C PHE A 303 -4.75 -0.22 -11.64
N GLU A 304 -4.31 -0.51 -12.85
CA GLU A 304 -3.60 -1.74 -13.15
C GLU A 304 -2.30 -1.83 -12.34
N ARG A 305 -1.99 -3.01 -11.80
CA ARG A 305 -0.88 -3.24 -10.86
C ARG A 305 0.48 -2.84 -11.44
N ALA A 306 0.82 -3.32 -12.63
CA ALA A 306 2.16 -3.15 -13.19
C ALA A 306 2.39 -1.73 -13.72
N GLY A 307 1.47 -1.21 -14.51
CA GLY A 307 1.60 0.05 -15.26
C GLY A 307 1.06 1.27 -14.54
N LEU A 308 0.27 1.10 -13.45
CA LEU A 308 -0.49 2.17 -12.81
C LEU A 308 -1.44 2.88 -13.80
N VAL A 309 -1.92 2.15 -14.80
CA VAL A 309 -2.88 2.67 -15.78
C VAL A 309 -4.27 2.70 -15.12
N PRO A 310 -4.99 3.84 -15.14
CA PRO A 310 -6.34 3.90 -14.61
C PRO A 310 -7.25 2.93 -15.37
N VAL A 311 -8.01 2.10 -14.65
CA VAL A 311 -8.98 1.16 -15.23
C VAL A 311 -10.41 1.55 -14.92
N GLY A 312 -10.65 2.35 -13.90
CA GLY A 312 -11.95 2.88 -13.53
C GLY A 312 -11.97 3.48 -12.15
N SER A 313 -13.14 3.98 -11.75
CA SER A 313 -13.37 4.51 -10.42
C SER A 313 -14.78 4.16 -9.96
N PHE A 314 -14.97 3.97 -8.66
CA PHE A 314 -16.27 3.72 -8.08
C PHE A 314 -16.51 4.54 -6.81
N HIS A 315 -17.75 4.64 -6.40
CA HIS A 315 -18.17 5.16 -5.09
C HIS A 315 -19.30 4.30 -4.52
N GLY A 316 -19.46 4.33 -3.23
CA GLY A 316 -20.61 3.73 -2.52
C GLY A 316 -21.87 4.59 -2.60
N ALA A 317 -22.99 4.05 -2.16
CA ALA A 317 -24.22 4.83 -1.98
C ALA A 317 -24.11 5.80 -0.80
N SER A 318 -23.35 5.46 0.25
CA SER A 318 -23.24 6.17 1.51
C SER A 318 -21.84 6.62 1.86
N VAL A 319 -20.81 5.80 1.56
CA VAL A 319 -19.44 6.01 2.03
C VAL A 319 -18.87 7.36 1.60
N ALA A 320 -18.38 8.12 2.59
CA ALA A 320 -17.81 9.46 2.42
C ALA A 320 -16.68 9.67 3.43
N ARG A 321 -15.79 10.63 3.15
CA ARG A 321 -14.68 11.02 4.03
C ARG A 321 -13.93 9.81 4.58
N THR A 322 -13.42 9.00 3.67
CA THR A 322 -12.70 7.76 3.96
C THR A 322 -11.23 8.04 4.14
N ASP A 323 -10.67 7.74 5.32
CA ASP A 323 -9.23 7.70 5.53
C ASP A 323 -8.70 6.31 5.13
N GLY A 324 -8.99 5.29 5.93
CA GLY A 324 -8.46 3.95 5.75
C GLY A 324 -9.34 3.00 4.97
N ILE A 325 -8.68 2.09 4.28
CA ILE A 325 -9.28 0.97 3.56
C ILE A 325 -8.53 -0.32 3.88
N ALA A 326 -9.21 -1.46 3.72
CA ALA A 326 -8.59 -2.78 3.79
C ALA A 326 -9.16 -3.71 2.73
N LEU A 327 -8.39 -4.72 2.38
CA LEU A 327 -8.78 -5.76 1.42
C LEU A 327 -8.66 -7.14 2.09
N HIS A 328 -9.69 -7.97 1.90
CA HIS A 328 -9.66 -9.38 2.21
C HIS A 328 -10.04 -10.15 0.95
N ALA A 329 -9.04 -10.62 0.20
CA ALA A 329 -9.25 -11.24 -1.11
C ALA A 329 -9.61 -12.73 -1.04
N ALA A 330 -9.61 -13.35 0.16
CA ALA A 330 -10.06 -14.73 0.32
C ALA A 330 -11.57 -14.83 0.51
N ALA A 331 -12.14 -15.95 0.09
CA ALA A 331 -13.57 -16.23 0.27
C ALA A 331 -13.95 -16.29 1.74
N THR A 332 -15.11 -15.71 2.07
CA THR A 332 -15.77 -15.82 3.38
C THR A 332 -17.15 -16.45 3.23
N ALA A 333 -17.87 -16.59 4.34
CA ALA A 333 -19.25 -17.12 4.30
C ALA A 333 -20.19 -16.17 3.53
N ARG A 334 -19.97 -14.87 3.60
CA ARG A 334 -20.79 -13.86 2.92
C ARG A 334 -20.22 -13.42 1.56
N PHE A 335 -18.91 -13.35 1.43
CA PHE A 335 -18.21 -12.80 0.27
C PHE A 335 -17.41 -13.91 -0.43
N PRO A 336 -18.01 -14.60 -1.42
CA PRO A 336 -17.34 -15.72 -2.10
C PRO A 336 -16.05 -15.33 -2.83
N ALA A 337 -15.94 -14.05 -3.21
CA ALA A 337 -14.76 -13.48 -3.88
C ALA A 337 -13.90 -12.60 -2.93
N GLY A 338 -14.26 -12.53 -1.65
CA GLY A 338 -13.65 -11.60 -0.70
C GLY A 338 -14.35 -10.23 -0.66
N ALA A 339 -13.83 -9.33 0.15
CA ALA A 339 -14.41 -8.02 0.41
C ALA A 339 -13.36 -6.91 0.44
N PHE A 340 -13.80 -5.73 0.01
CA PHE A 340 -13.11 -4.46 0.20
C PHE A 340 -13.82 -3.67 1.30
N TYR A 341 -13.07 -3.14 2.26
CA TYR A 341 -13.59 -2.40 3.41
C TYR A 341 -13.12 -0.95 3.38
N ALA A 342 -13.97 -0.04 3.83
CA ALA A 342 -13.67 1.39 3.89
C ALA A 342 -14.23 2.02 5.17
N VAL A 343 -13.50 2.97 5.75
CA VAL A 343 -14.01 3.86 6.81
C VAL A 343 -15.06 4.79 6.22
N HIS A 344 -16.09 5.09 6.99
CA HIS A 344 -17.15 6.04 6.65
C HIS A 344 -17.29 7.10 7.72
N ASP A 345 -17.01 8.37 7.35
CA ASP A 345 -17.18 9.56 8.18
C ASP A 345 -16.53 9.44 9.59
N ASP A 346 -15.39 8.73 9.73
CA ASP A 346 -14.72 8.45 11.00
C ASP A 346 -15.59 7.72 12.04
N LEU A 347 -16.78 7.29 11.67
CA LEU A 347 -17.81 6.79 12.58
C LEU A 347 -18.18 5.32 12.35
N ALA A 348 -18.06 4.83 11.15
CA ALA A 348 -18.49 3.50 10.74
C ALA A 348 -17.50 2.87 9.76
N VAL A 349 -17.69 1.59 9.50
CA VAL A 349 -17.01 0.87 8.44
C VAL A 349 -18.05 0.30 7.46
N ALA A 350 -17.66 0.17 6.19
CA ALA A 350 -18.50 -0.40 5.15
C ALA A 350 -17.76 -1.52 4.41
N ALA A 351 -18.50 -2.44 3.81
CA ALA A 351 -17.93 -3.49 2.95
C ALA A 351 -18.56 -3.45 1.56
N PHE A 352 -17.72 -3.78 0.58
CA PHE A 352 -18.10 -4.00 -0.82
C PHE A 352 -17.71 -5.42 -1.22
N ASP A 353 -18.57 -6.12 -1.96
CA ASP A 353 -18.25 -7.42 -2.53
C ASP A 353 -17.26 -7.25 -3.70
N LEU A 354 -16.15 -7.99 -3.69
CA LEU A 354 -15.16 -7.91 -4.77
C LEU A 354 -15.71 -8.42 -6.10
N GLY A 355 -16.67 -9.35 -6.09
CA GLY A 355 -17.37 -9.79 -7.30
C GLY A 355 -18.17 -8.66 -7.94
N ASP A 356 -18.84 -7.83 -7.14
CA ASP A 356 -19.58 -6.67 -7.63
C ASP A 356 -18.62 -5.61 -8.21
N LEU A 357 -17.46 -5.42 -7.60
CA LEU A 357 -16.40 -4.53 -8.12
C LEU A 357 -15.87 -5.02 -9.48
N VAL A 358 -15.57 -6.32 -9.61
CA VAL A 358 -15.12 -6.91 -10.88
C VAL A 358 -16.18 -6.71 -11.96
N GLN A 359 -17.44 -6.94 -11.65
CA GLN A 359 -18.53 -6.77 -12.60
C GLN A 359 -18.72 -5.30 -13.01
N ALA A 360 -18.78 -4.40 -12.04
CA ALA A 360 -19.07 -2.98 -12.27
C ALA A 360 -17.96 -2.27 -13.07
N LEU A 361 -16.70 -2.61 -12.79
CA LEU A 361 -15.53 -2.02 -13.44
C LEU A 361 -14.98 -2.86 -14.60
N GLN A 362 -15.59 -4.01 -14.89
CA GLN A 362 -15.16 -4.95 -15.94
C GLN A 362 -13.68 -5.37 -15.75
N LEU A 363 -13.30 -5.63 -14.50
CA LEU A 363 -11.96 -6.10 -14.16
C LEU A 363 -11.77 -7.56 -14.59
N ASP A 364 -10.52 -8.04 -14.55
CA ASP A 364 -10.21 -9.43 -14.88
C ASP A 364 -10.89 -10.39 -13.91
N PRO A 365 -11.78 -11.30 -14.38
CA PRO A 365 -12.42 -12.28 -13.51
C PRO A 365 -11.45 -13.24 -12.82
N ALA A 366 -10.21 -13.37 -13.30
CA ALA A 366 -9.18 -14.16 -12.63
C ALA A 366 -8.84 -13.64 -11.21
N CYS A 367 -9.25 -12.40 -10.88
CA CYS A 367 -9.12 -11.83 -9.54
C CYS A 367 -10.11 -12.40 -8.50
N LEU A 368 -11.06 -13.24 -8.92
CA LEU A 368 -12.08 -13.82 -8.05
C LEU A 368 -11.73 -15.25 -7.56
N HIS A 369 -10.47 -15.70 -7.78
CA HIS A 369 -10.05 -17.10 -7.51
C HIS A 369 -8.76 -17.18 -6.73
#